data_488256ef3d63c4d85d714dade850fe10
#
_entry.id   488256ef3d63c4d85d714dade850fe10
#
_cell.length_a   1.000
_cell.length_b   1.000
_cell.length_c   1.000
_cell.angle_alpha   90.00
_cell.angle_beta   90.00
_cell.angle_gamma   90.00
#
_symmetry.space_group_name_H-M   'P 1'
#
loop_
_entity.id
_entity.type
_entity.pdbx_description
1 polymer ?
#
loop_
_entity_poly.entity_id
_entity_poly.type
_entity_poly.pdbx_seq_one_letter_code
_entity_poly.pdbx_strand_id
1 'polypeptide(L)'
;MTQRHHARARRWSCTSLGTLLILTLSLAAKADTPTLSQLWLEQPAQPEASALAYYLLHVDREAQRHQGLRLGEELITLADWHALAGHAQLAQGLREWRARIEELQAHPSRTLARADLAALLASPRHDPALDSLAAAGTCALPDWVEFWHFGGVTRQRWQPGMDLRRLLRERPRRHWSAADEAWVIPPQGAPRRVGVAAWNAGNLPLAAGSRVVLIFRDPVQEAAWVNRALPDYLATRLPSDACRSLTLPAAEQTTSEQTTVGGATQ
;
A
#
# COMPACT_ATOMS: atom_id res chain seq x y z
N MET A 1 19.32 -1.95 86.49
CA MET A 1 18.93 -3.38 86.68
C MET A 1 19.30 -4.09 85.37
N THR A 2 20.47 -4.58 85.27
CA THR A 2 21.03 -5.94 85.45
C THR A 2 20.21 -7.03 84.81
N GLN A 3 20.66 -7.62 83.72
CA GLN A 3 21.21 -8.97 83.73
C GLN A 3 21.84 -9.37 82.37
N ARG A 4 23.05 -9.79 82.46
CA ARG A 4 23.84 -10.53 81.47
C ARG A 4 23.40 -12.00 81.45
N HIS A 5 23.41 -12.61 80.29
CA HIS A 5 23.70 -14.05 80.20
C HIS A 5 24.51 -14.38 78.94
N HIS A 6 25.61 -15.03 79.23
CA HIS A 6 26.54 -15.68 78.30
C HIS A 6 25.91 -16.93 77.66
N ALA A 7 26.25 -17.29 76.44
CA ALA A 7 26.86 -18.59 76.15
C ALA A 7 26.95 -18.91 74.66
N ARG A 8 28.12 -19.25 74.33
CA ARG A 8 28.69 -20.44 73.67
C ARG A 8 28.72 -20.47 72.16
N ALA A 9 29.95 -20.32 71.71
CA ALA A 9 30.44 -20.73 70.41
C ALA A 9 30.17 -22.23 70.12
N ARG A 10 29.72 -22.51 68.91
CA ARG A 10 29.94 -23.80 68.26
C ARG A 10 30.47 -23.51 66.84
N ARG A 11 31.72 -23.83 66.65
CA ARG A 11 32.39 -23.97 65.34
C ARG A 11 31.81 -25.23 64.66
N TRP A 12 31.27 -25.07 63.49
CA TRP A 12 31.09 -26.17 62.57
C TRP A 12 31.75 -25.79 61.25
N SER A 13 32.89 -26.46 60.99
CA SER A 13 33.53 -26.50 59.71
C SER A 13 32.70 -27.39 58.79
N CYS A 14 32.20 -26.84 57.70
CA CYS A 14 31.74 -27.61 56.56
C CYS A 14 32.42 -27.06 55.31
N THR A 15 33.40 -27.81 54.86
CA THR A 15 33.96 -27.73 53.52
C THR A 15 32.91 -28.19 52.54
N SER A 16 32.37 -27.28 51.76
CA SER A 16 31.51 -27.59 50.61
C SER A 16 32.20 -27.10 49.32
N LEU A 17 32.60 -28.06 48.51
CA LEU A 17 33.03 -27.88 47.14
C LEU A 17 31.96 -27.07 46.39
N GLY A 18 32.28 -25.84 46.00
CA GLY A 18 31.45 -25.04 45.12
C GLY A 18 31.66 -25.48 43.67
N THR A 19 30.70 -26.25 43.16
CA THR A 19 30.62 -26.55 41.74
C THR A 19 30.18 -25.26 41.03
N LEU A 20 31.11 -24.59 40.34
CA LEU A 20 30.88 -23.38 39.52
C LEU A 20 30.11 -23.82 38.28
N LEU A 21 28.79 -23.69 38.31
CA LEU A 21 27.91 -23.90 37.14
C LEU A 21 28.06 -22.69 36.24
N ILE A 22 28.92 -22.80 35.22
CA ILE A 22 29.05 -21.79 34.16
C ILE A 22 27.80 -21.90 33.29
N LEU A 23 26.82 -21.04 33.55
CA LEU A 23 25.68 -20.81 32.66
C LEU A 23 26.17 -20.08 31.41
N THR A 24 26.49 -20.81 30.36
CA THR A 24 26.72 -20.24 29.04
C THR A 24 25.37 -19.74 28.51
N LEU A 25 25.07 -18.42 28.69
CA LEU A 25 24.02 -17.76 27.99
C LEU A 25 24.41 -17.73 26.51
N SER A 26 23.90 -18.67 25.73
CA SER A 26 23.92 -18.59 24.27
C SER A 26 23.02 -17.41 23.89
N LEU A 27 23.59 -16.21 23.68
CA LEU A 27 22.95 -15.17 22.92
C LEU A 27 22.80 -15.75 21.50
N ALA A 28 21.63 -16.31 21.21
CA ALA A 28 21.23 -16.51 19.82
C ALA A 28 21.20 -15.10 19.19
N ALA A 29 22.22 -14.76 18.42
CA ALA A 29 22.20 -13.60 17.56
C ALA A 29 20.98 -13.78 16.67
N LYS A 30 19.95 -12.96 16.91
CA LYS A 30 18.82 -12.85 15.99
C LYS A 30 19.43 -12.39 14.67
N ALA A 31 19.50 -13.28 13.70
CA ALA A 31 19.92 -12.88 12.36
C ALA A 31 18.96 -11.75 11.95
N ASP A 32 19.49 -10.54 11.78
CA ASP A 32 18.69 -9.41 11.33
C ASP A 32 18.16 -9.79 9.96
N THR A 33 16.83 -9.93 9.87
CA THR A 33 16.17 -10.19 8.59
C THR A 33 16.50 -9.04 7.64
N PRO A 34 17.04 -9.30 6.43
CA PRO A 34 17.40 -8.25 5.51
C PRO A 34 16.18 -7.40 5.16
N THR A 35 16.40 -6.08 5.01
CA THR A 35 15.33 -5.10 4.79
C THR A 35 15.37 -4.50 3.39
N LEU A 36 14.31 -3.79 3.01
CA LEU A 36 14.21 -3.14 1.69
C LEU A 36 15.30 -2.07 1.51
N SER A 37 15.66 -1.32 2.56
CA SER A 37 16.72 -0.31 2.47
C SER A 37 18.09 -0.93 2.18
N GLN A 38 18.39 -2.09 2.77
CA GLN A 38 19.62 -2.84 2.49
C GLN A 38 19.63 -3.30 1.02
N LEU A 39 18.52 -3.84 0.52
CA LEU A 39 18.41 -4.23 -0.88
C LEU A 39 18.63 -3.02 -1.83
N TRP A 40 18.13 -1.83 -1.48
CA TRP A 40 18.38 -0.62 -2.26
C TRP A 40 19.86 -0.22 -2.27
N LEU A 41 20.57 -0.37 -1.16
CA LEU A 41 22.01 -0.03 -1.06
C LEU A 41 22.89 -0.98 -1.89
N GLU A 42 22.44 -2.21 -2.09
CA GLU A 42 23.15 -3.21 -2.91
C GLU A 42 22.98 -3.01 -4.41
N GLN A 43 22.00 -2.17 -4.84
CA GLN A 43 21.78 -1.94 -6.26
C GLN A 43 22.94 -1.13 -6.87
N PRO A 44 23.48 -1.57 -8.03
CA PRO A 44 24.60 -0.89 -8.68
C PRO A 44 24.25 0.52 -9.20
N ALA A 45 22.98 0.77 -9.43
CA ALA A 45 22.50 2.08 -9.85
C ALA A 45 21.32 2.50 -8.97
N GLN A 46 21.44 3.68 -8.36
CA GLN A 46 20.32 4.29 -7.63
C GLN A 46 19.20 4.65 -8.60
N PRO A 47 17.92 4.49 -8.20
CA PRO A 47 16.79 4.90 -9.03
C PRO A 47 16.92 6.39 -9.43
N GLU A 48 16.54 6.71 -10.66
CA GLU A 48 16.43 8.10 -11.08
C GLU A 48 15.54 8.87 -10.10
N ALA A 49 15.88 10.12 -9.78
CA ALA A 49 15.12 10.95 -8.84
C ALA A 49 13.66 11.18 -9.28
N SER A 50 13.37 11.00 -10.58
CA SER A 50 12.05 11.08 -11.19
C SER A 50 11.24 9.78 -11.11
N ALA A 51 11.89 8.65 -10.75
CA ALA A 51 11.21 7.36 -10.68
C ALA A 51 10.45 7.19 -9.36
N LEU A 52 9.30 6.53 -9.42
CA LEU A 52 8.53 6.12 -8.27
C LEU A 52 9.08 4.80 -7.72
N ALA A 53 9.72 4.83 -6.57
CA ALA A 53 10.03 3.61 -5.83
C ALA A 53 8.77 3.02 -5.18
N TYR A 54 8.63 1.71 -5.21
CA TYR A 54 7.49 1.01 -4.63
C TYR A 54 7.88 -0.33 -3.99
N TYR A 55 7.04 -0.79 -3.09
CA TYR A 55 6.98 -2.17 -2.66
C TYR A 55 5.53 -2.62 -2.46
N LEU A 56 5.32 -3.91 -2.40
CA LEU A 56 4.04 -4.54 -2.14
C LEU A 56 4.20 -5.62 -1.07
N LEU A 57 3.45 -5.52 0.02
CA LEU A 57 3.38 -6.57 1.03
C LEU A 57 2.48 -7.72 0.57
N HIS A 58 2.78 -8.95 1.01
CA HIS A 58 1.94 -10.11 0.72
C HIS A 58 0.49 -9.92 1.21
N VAL A 59 0.31 -9.36 2.41
CA VAL A 59 -1.01 -9.10 2.99
C VAL A 59 -1.81 -8.07 2.17
N ASP A 60 -1.15 -7.05 1.64
CA ASP A 60 -1.79 -6.01 0.84
C ASP A 60 -2.22 -6.52 -0.55
N ARG A 61 -1.44 -7.42 -1.14
CA ARG A 61 -1.76 -8.01 -2.45
C ARG A 61 -3.14 -8.64 -2.46
N GLU A 62 -3.43 -9.47 -1.46
CA GLU A 62 -4.70 -10.18 -1.39
C GLU A 62 -5.86 -9.23 -1.06
N ALA A 63 -5.67 -8.32 -0.10
CA ALA A 63 -6.66 -7.31 0.25
C ALA A 63 -7.03 -6.42 -0.96
N GLN A 64 -6.04 -5.98 -1.72
CA GLN A 64 -6.25 -5.16 -2.92
C GLN A 64 -6.94 -5.93 -4.04
N ARG A 65 -6.64 -7.24 -4.20
CA ARG A 65 -7.33 -8.09 -5.16
C ARG A 65 -8.83 -8.18 -4.84
N HIS A 66 -9.17 -8.46 -3.58
CA HIS A 66 -10.57 -8.51 -3.14
C HIS A 66 -11.29 -7.17 -3.28
N GLN A 67 -10.62 -6.07 -2.94
CA GLN A 67 -11.18 -4.72 -3.11
C GLN A 67 -11.48 -4.42 -4.58
N GLY A 68 -10.58 -4.77 -5.50
CA GLY A 68 -10.78 -4.57 -6.93
C GLY A 68 -11.96 -5.37 -7.49
N LEU A 69 -12.10 -6.65 -7.10
CA LEU A 69 -13.23 -7.48 -7.49
C LEU A 69 -14.55 -6.88 -7.01
N ARG A 70 -14.64 -6.51 -5.73
CA ARG A 70 -15.83 -5.88 -5.17
C ARG A 70 -16.16 -4.56 -5.85
N LEU A 71 -15.19 -3.71 -6.14
CA LEU A 71 -15.41 -2.47 -6.89
C LEU A 71 -16.03 -2.74 -8.27
N GLY A 72 -15.55 -3.77 -8.97
CA GLY A 72 -16.12 -4.18 -10.26
C GLY A 72 -17.60 -4.59 -10.16
N GLU A 73 -17.98 -5.34 -9.13
CA GLU A 73 -19.35 -5.78 -8.87
C GLU A 73 -20.28 -4.62 -8.50
N GLU A 74 -19.84 -3.74 -7.59
CA GLU A 74 -20.61 -2.57 -7.19
C GLU A 74 -20.82 -1.58 -8.35
N LEU A 75 -19.81 -1.39 -9.21
CA LEU A 75 -19.91 -0.51 -10.37
C LEU A 75 -20.88 -1.01 -11.42
N ILE A 76 -20.93 -2.33 -11.68
CA ILE A 76 -21.92 -2.87 -12.64
C ILE A 76 -23.33 -2.76 -12.07
N THR A 77 -23.54 -3.03 -10.79
CA THR A 77 -24.83 -2.86 -10.11
C THR A 77 -25.33 -1.43 -10.22
N LEU A 78 -24.46 -0.44 -9.94
CA LEU A 78 -24.78 0.98 -10.08
C LEU A 78 -25.07 1.36 -11.54
N ALA A 79 -24.29 0.84 -12.49
CA ALA A 79 -24.51 1.08 -13.91
C ALA A 79 -25.88 0.58 -14.37
N ASP A 80 -26.28 -0.61 -13.95
CA ASP A 80 -27.57 -1.19 -14.32
C ASP A 80 -28.74 -0.42 -13.66
N TRP A 81 -28.59 -0.03 -12.40
CA TRP A 81 -29.57 0.83 -11.72
C TRP A 81 -29.76 2.16 -12.45
N HIS A 82 -28.66 2.85 -12.82
CA HIS A 82 -28.72 4.11 -13.57
C HIS A 82 -29.30 3.92 -14.98
N ALA A 83 -29.03 2.80 -15.63
CA ALA A 83 -29.63 2.48 -16.93
C ALA A 83 -31.15 2.34 -16.82
N LEU A 84 -31.66 1.65 -15.81
CA LEU A 84 -33.10 1.50 -15.54
C LEU A 84 -33.75 2.84 -15.18
N ALA A 85 -33.02 3.72 -14.48
CA ALA A 85 -33.48 5.07 -14.16
C ALA A 85 -33.41 6.07 -15.33
N GLY A 86 -32.98 5.64 -16.52
CA GLY A 86 -32.88 6.48 -17.71
C GLY A 86 -31.62 7.32 -17.79
N HIS A 87 -30.65 7.14 -16.91
CA HIS A 87 -29.37 7.89 -16.87
C HIS A 87 -28.31 7.20 -17.73
N ALA A 88 -28.59 6.99 -19.02
CA ALA A 88 -27.76 6.17 -19.91
C ALA A 88 -26.28 6.61 -19.99
N GLN A 89 -25.99 7.91 -19.96
CA GLN A 89 -24.60 8.40 -20.01
C GLN A 89 -23.81 8.00 -18.76
N LEU A 90 -24.41 8.16 -17.58
CA LEU A 90 -23.75 7.76 -16.32
C LEU A 90 -23.57 6.25 -16.24
N ALA A 91 -24.58 5.48 -16.64
CA ALA A 91 -24.50 4.02 -16.72
C ALA A 91 -23.34 3.55 -17.60
N GLN A 92 -23.18 4.19 -18.79
CA GLN A 92 -22.05 3.89 -19.67
C GLN A 92 -20.73 4.27 -19.03
N GLY A 93 -20.63 5.44 -18.41
CA GLY A 93 -19.42 5.88 -17.71
C GLY A 93 -18.99 4.92 -16.59
N LEU A 94 -19.95 4.41 -15.79
CA LEU A 94 -19.67 3.43 -14.73
C LEU A 94 -19.21 2.06 -15.29
N ARG A 95 -19.70 1.64 -16.45
CA ARG A 95 -19.19 0.44 -17.14
C ARG A 95 -17.75 0.64 -17.62
N GLU A 96 -17.39 1.83 -18.09
CA GLU A 96 -15.99 2.15 -18.44
C GLU A 96 -15.09 2.21 -17.21
N TRP A 97 -15.59 2.71 -16.07
CA TRP A 97 -14.86 2.64 -14.79
C TRP A 97 -14.58 1.19 -14.39
N ARG A 98 -15.58 0.32 -14.49
CA ARG A 98 -15.42 -1.10 -14.25
C ARG A 98 -14.37 -1.74 -15.15
N ALA A 99 -14.47 -1.53 -16.46
CA ALA A 99 -13.50 -2.06 -17.42
C ALA A 99 -12.07 -1.59 -17.09
N ARG A 100 -11.92 -0.33 -16.69
CA ARG A 100 -10.61 0.21 -16.28
C ARG A 100 -10.09 -0.43 -14.99
N ILE A 101 -10.95 -0.75 -14.03
CA ILE A 101 -10.57 -1.50 -12.82
C ILE A 101 -10.08 -2.90 -13.18
N GLU A 102 -10.78 -3.60 -14.08
CA GLU A 102 -10.38 -4.93 -14.56
C GLU A 102 -8.99 -4.90 -15.21
N GLU A 103 -8.71 -3.92 -16.06
CA GLU A 103 -7.36 -3.71 -16.59
C GLU A 103 -6.33 -3.49 -15.47
N LEU A 104 -6.63 -2.61 -14.52
CA LEU A 104 -5.72 -2.29 -13.42
C LEU A 104 -5.47 -3.47 -12.48
N GLN A 105 -6.35 -4.46 -12.41
CA GLN A 105 -6.11 -5.69 -11.64
C GLN A 105 -5.00 -6.55 -12.24
N ALA A 106 -4.83 -6.52 -13.55
CA ALA A 106 -3.76 -7.24 -14.25
C ALA A 106 -2.38 -6.58 -14.08
N HIS A 107 -2.33 -5.31 -13.67
CA HIS A 107 -1.09 -4.55 -13.51
C HIS A 107 -0.51 -4.65 -12.09
N PRO A 108 0.82 -4.44 -11.94
CA PRO A 108 1.45 -4.42 -10.63
C PRO A 108 0.85 -3.35 -9.71
N SER A 109 0.85 -3.65 -8.42
CA SER A 109 0.34 -2.78 -7.37
C SER A 109 1.40 -2.50 -6.30
N ARG A 110 1.08 -1.62 -5.35
CA ARG A 110 1.97 -1.21 -4.29
C ARG A 110 1.27 -1.09 -2.94
N THR A 111 2.01 -1.18 -1.87
CA THR A 111 1.64 -0.66 -0.56
C THR A 111 1.69 0.87 -0.57
N LEU A 112 0.79 1.55 0.15
CA LEU A 112 0.67 3.03 0.12
C LEU A 112 1.81 3.77 0.85
N ALA A 113 2.75 3.06 1.46
CA ALA A 113 3.90 3.66 2.11
C ALA A 113 4.98 4.08 1.11
N ARG A 114 5.86 4.99 1.53
CA ARG A 114 7.03 5.40 0.76
C ARG A 114 8.06 4.29 0.72
N ALA A 115 8.67 4.08 -0.44
CA ALA A 115 9.65 3.03 -0.69
C ALA A 115 11.03 3.58 -1.11
N ASP A 116 11.17 4.92 -1.22
CA ASP A 116 12.47 5.52 -1.56
C ASP A 116 13.46 5.38 -0.40
N LEU A 117 14.72 5.17 -0.73
CA LEU A 117 15.78 4.90 0.25
C LEU A 117 15.85 5.97 1.34
N ALA A 118 15.69 7.25 0.99
CA ALA A 118 15.76 8.35 1.95
C ALA A 118 14.64 8.25 3.00
N ALA A 119 13.42 7.90 2.60
CA ALA A 119 12.30 7.72 3.51
C ALA A 119 12.47 6.50 4.43
N LEU A 120 12.98 5.38 3.90
CA LEU A 120 13.26 4.17 4.66
C LEU A 120 14.34 4.41 5.73
N LEU A 121 15.45 5.05 5.34
CA LEU A 121 16.52 5.39 6.28
C LEU A 121 16.09 6.42 7.34
N ALA A 122 15.21 7.35 6.99
CA ALA A 122 14.65 8.32 7.95
C ALA A 122 13.68 7.69 8.96
N SER A 123 13.09 6.54 8.64
CA SER A 123 12.10 5.85 9.49
C SER A 123 12.32 4.33 9.49
N PRO A 124 13.37 3.81 10.13
CA PRO A 124 13.72 2.38 10.08
C PRO A 124 12.62 1.43 10.53
N ARG A 125 11.71 1.89 11.41
CA ARG A 125 10.53 1.09 11.83
C ARG A 125 9.53 0.82 10.70
N HIS A 126 9.60 1.58 9.61
CA HIS A 126 8.75 1.44 8.42
C HIS A 126 9.49 0.79 7.26
N ASP A 127 10.72 0.33 7.50
CA ASP A 127 11.53 -0.39 6.53
C ASP A 127 11.12 -1.87 6.56
N PRO A 128 10.42 -2.39 5.53
CA PRO A 128 9.89 -3.74 5.58
C PRO A 128 11.00 -4.79 5.41
N ALA A 129 10.86 -5.89 6.12
CA ALA A 129 11.68 -7.08 5.92
C ALA A 129 11.41 -7.70 4.54
N LEU A 130 12.46 -8.21 3.87
CA LEU A 130 12.34 -8.71 2.49
C LEU A 130 11.40 -9.90 2.37
N ASP A 131 11.31 -10.74 3.38
CA ASP A 131 10.42 -11.91 3.43
C ASP A 131 8.93 -11.53 3.48
N SER A 132 8.59 -10.31 3.93
CA SER A 132 7.22 -9.78 3.91
C SER A 132 6.80 -9.24 2.54
N LEU A 133 7.75 -9.07 1.60
CA LEU A 133 7.51 -8.42 0.32
C LEU A 133 7.02 -9.42 -0.74
N ALA A 134 5.94 -9.05 -1.39
CA ALA A 134 5.45 -9.70 -2.60
C ALA A 134 6.11 -9.16 -3.87
N ALA A 135 6.55 -7.90 -3.85
CA ALA A 135 7.27 -7.23 -4.92
C ALA A 135 7.93 -5.95 -4.41
N ALA A 136 9.01 -5.51 -5.07
CA ALA A 136 9.60 -4.20 -4.91
C ALA A 136 10.20 -3.74 -6.25
N GLY A 137 10.37 -2.42 -6.44
CA GLY A 137 10.95 -1.91 -7.67
C GLY A 137 10.77 -0.42 -7.86
N THR A 138 10.95 0.02 -9.10
CA THR A 138 10.75 1.41 -9.53
C THR A 138 9.90 1.48 -10.78
N CYS A 139 9.09 2.56 -10.90
CA CYS A 139 8.32 2.85 -12.10
C CYS A 139 8.65 4.24 -12.62
N ALA A 140 8.75 4.37 -13.93
CA ALA A 140 8.77 5.69 -14.55
C ALA A 140 7.40 6.37 -14.36
N LEU A 141 7.41 7.66 -14.07
CA LEU A 141 6.16 8.43 -14.04
C LEU A 141 5.71 8.69 -15.48
N PRO A 142 4.44 8.41 -15.81
CA PRO A 142 3.92 8.67 -17.15
C PRO A 142 3.64 10.17 -17.35
N ASP A 143 3.60 10.60 -18.59
CA ASP A 143 3.33 11.99 -18.98
C ASP A 143 1.83 12.30 -19.15
N TRP A 144 0.98 11.68 -18.36
CA TRP A 144 -0.47 11.88 -18.41
C TRP A 144 -1.08 12.08 -17.01
N VAL A 145 -2.34 12.63 -17.02
CA VAL A 145 -3.29 12.59 -15.90
C VAL A 145 -4.49 11.77 -16.35
N GLU A 146 -4.92 10.82 -15.52
CA GLU A 146 -6.10 9.98 -15.78
C GLU A 146 -7.31 10.57 -15.07
N PHE A 147 -8.39 10.82 -15.81
CA PHE A 147 -9.59 11.46 -15.32
C PHE A 147 -10.80 10.52 -15.40
N TRP A 148 -11.34 10.17 -14.25
CA TRP A 148 -12.53 9.34 -14.02
C TRP A 148 -13.73 10.27 -13.85
N HIS A 149 -14.55 10.38 -14.88
CA HIS A 149 -15.68 11.29 -14.96
C HIS A 149 -16.97 10.57 -15.35
N PHE A 150 -18.12 11.23 -15.28
CA PHE A 150 -19.42 10.60 -15.52
C PHE A 150 -19.65 10.11 -16.95
N GLY A 151 -18.79 10.43 -17.87
CA GLY A 151 -18.78 9.87 -19.23
C GLY A 151 -17.71 8.80 -19.46
N GLY A 152 -17.02 8.33 -18.40
CA GLY A 152 -16.02 7.26 -18.49
C GLY A 152 -14.64 7.64 -17.93
N VAL A 153 -13.59 7.01 -18.47
CA VAL A 153 -12.20 7.26 -18.08
C VAL A 153 -11.42 7.80 -19.27
N THR A 154 -10.71 8.90 -19.07
CA THR A 154 -9.88 9.51 -20.13
C THR A 154 -8.50 9.84 -19.61
N ARG A 155 -7.49 9.76 -20.48
CA ARG A 155 -6.13 10.24 -20.20
C ARG A 155 -5.90 11.56 -20.95
N GLN A 156 -5.24 12.48 -20.28
CA GLN A 156 -4.80 13.73 -20.84
C GLN A 156 -3.30 13.89 -20.63
N ARG A 157 -2.59 14.32 -21.66
CA ARG A 157 -1.17 14.60 -21.55
C ARG A 157 -0.92 15.64 -20.46
N TRP A 158 -0.06 15.30 -19.52
CA TRP A 158 0.36 16.20 -18.48
C TRP A 158 1.31 17.28 -19.04
N GLN A 159 1.21 18.49 -18.50
CA GLN A 159 2.09 19.60 -18.80
C GLN A 159 2.49 20.32 -17.50
N PRO A 160 3.70 20.88 -17.41
CA PRO A 160 4.08 21.70 -16.27
C PRO A 160 3.07 22.80 -15.99
N GLY A 161 2.72 22.97 -14.71
CA GLY A 161 1.68 23.93 -14.30
C GLY A 161 0.24 23.48 -14.52
N MET A 162 0.00 22.22 -14.91
CA MET A 162 -1.36 21.66 -14.98
C MET A 162 -1.99 21.59 -13.59
N ASP A 163 -3.23 22.02 -13.49
CA ASP A 163 -4.03 21.98 -12.27
C ASP A 163 -5.43 21.40 -12.52
N LEU A 164 -6.17 21.13 -11.44
CA LEU A 164 -7.51 20.56 -11.50
C LEU A 164 -8.48 21.45 -12.30
N ARG A 165 -8.43 22.77 -12.12
CA ARG A 165 -9.31 23.69 -12.85
C ARG A 165 -9.06 23.65 -14.35
N ARG A 166 -7.80 23.56 -14.77
CA ARG A 166 -7.45 23.44 -16.18
C ARG A 166 -7.97 22.11 -16.75
N LEU A 167 -7.77 21.01 -16.05
CA LEU A 167 -8.30 19.70 -16.45
C LEU A 167 -9.81 19.73 -16.68
N LEU A 168 -10.57 20.33 -15.75
CA LEU A 168 -12.02 20.42 -15.86
C LEU A 168 -12.49 21.35 -17.00
N ARG A 169 -11.83 22.50 -17.20
CA ARG A 169 -12.18 23.44 -18.30
C ARG A 169 -11.99 22.83 -19.69
N GLU A 170 -11.03 21.95 -19.86
CA GLU A 170 -10.74 21.28 -21.14
C GLU A 170 -11.70 20.11 -21.42
N ARG A 171 -12.69 19.87 -20.56
CA ARG A 171 -13.68 18.79 -20.69
C ARG A 171 -15.10 19.30 -20.86
N PRO A 172 -15.96 18.58 -21.62
CA PRO A 172 -17.37 18.92 -21.71
C PRO A 172 -18.03 18.96 -20.33
N ARG A 173 -18.74 20.07 -20.04
CA ARG A 173 -19.36 20.28 -18.71
C ARG A 173 -20.29 19.14 -18.29
N ARG A 174 -21.01 18.51 -19.24
CA ARG A 174 -21.89 17.36 -18.95
C ARG A 174 -21.17 16.18 -18.27
N HIS A 175 -19.85 16.07 -18.43
CA HIS A 175 -19.07 14.98 -17.84
C HIS A 175 -18.73 15.19 -16.36
N TRP A 176 -18.84 16.42 -15.84
CA TRP A 176 -18.39 16.72 -14.49
C TRP A 176 -19.25 17.72 -13.69
N SER A 177 -20.15 18.47 -14.34
CA SER A 177 -20.92 19.54 -13.67
C SER A 177 -21.91 19.05 -12.61
N ALA A 178 -22.23 17.76 -12.57
CA ALA A 178 -23.04 17.14 -11.53
C ALA A 178 -22.24 16.78 -10.26
N ALA A 179 -20.91 16.87 -10.30
CA ALA A 179 -20.08 16.62 -9.13
C ALA A 179 -19.91 17.90 -8.29
N ASP A 180 -19.89 17.77 -6.98
CA ASP A 180 -19.44 18.84 -6.07
C ASP A 180 -17.96 18.74 -5.77
N GLU A 181 -17.43 17.53 -5.76
CA GLU A 181 -16.10 17.22 -5.28
C GLU A 181 -15.45 16.16 -6.15
N ALA A 182 -14.14 16.13 -6.09
CA ALA A 182 -13.30 15.10 -6.71
C ALA A 182 -12.22 14.64 -5.74
N TRP A 183 -11.75 13.42 -5.93
CA TRP A 183 -10.51 12.94 -5.38
C TRP A 183 -9.37 13.20 -6.35
N VAL A 184 -8.28 13.77 -5.87
CA VAL A 184 -7.01 13.87 -6.58
C VAL A 184 -6.04 12.89 -5.93
N ILE A 185 -5.58 11.93 -6.69
CA ILE A 185 -4.72 10.83 -6.28
C ILE A 185 -3.36 11.04 -6.95
N PRO A 186 -2.36 11.58 -6.24
CA PRO A 186 -1.02 11.76 -6.79
C PRO A 186 -0.34 10.38 -6.97
N PRO A 187 0.68 10.26 -7.83
CA PRO A 187 1.44 9.02 -7.97
C PRO A 187 2.14 8.59 -6.68
N GLN A 188 2.41 9.55 -5.81
CA GLN A 188 2.93 9.34 -4.44
C GLN A 188 2.03 10.05 -3.43
N GLY A 189 1.77 9.39 -2.30
CA GLY A 189 1.00 9.96 -1.22
C GLY A 189 -0.49 9.62 -1.24
N ALA A 190 -1.21 10.18 -0.28
CA ALA A 190 -2.61 9.88 -0.04
C ALA A 190 -3.55 10.64 -0.99
N PRO A 191 -4.72 10.09 -1.32
CA PRO A 191 -5.79 10.80 -2.02
C PRO A 191 -6.21 12.08 -1.28
N ARG A 192 -6.52 13.14 -2.03
CA ARG A 192 -6.98 14.43 -1.49
C ARG A 192 -8.33 14.77 -2.07
N ARG A 193 -9.28 15.12 -1.21
CA ARG A 193 -10.62 15.57 -1.61
C ARG A 193 -10.61 17.06 -1.88
N VAL A 194 -11.20 17.50 -3.01
CA VAL A 194 -11.19 18.87 -3.48
C VAL A 194 -12.56 19.22 -4.06
N GLY A 195 -13.09 20.41 -3.73
CA GLY A 195 -14.31 20.92 -4.33
C GLY A 195 -14.14 21.25 -5.82
N VAL A 196 -15.15 20.93 -6.64
CA VAL A 196 -15.17 21.21 -8.08
C VAL A 196 -16.38 22.03 -8.52
N ALA A 197 -17.42 22.15 -7.69
CA ALA A 197 -18.57 23.00 -7.97
C ALA A 197 -18.23 24.49 -7.81
N ALA A 198 -18.99 25.36 -8.46
CA ALA A 198 -18.70 26.81 -8.45
C ALA A 198 -18.63 27.43 -7.04
N TRP A 199 -19.40 26.88 -6.11
CA TRP A 199 -19.50 27.40 -4.73
C TRP A 199 -18.38 26.92 -3.80
N ASN A 200 -17.71 25.79 -4.10
CA ASN A 200 -16.65 25.21 -3.28
C ASN A 200 -15.34 24.98 -4.06
N ALA A 201 -15.22 25.51 -5.26
CA ALA A 201 -14.12 25.22 -6.17
C ALA A 201 -12.75 25.50 -5.57
N GLY A 202 -12.04 24.43 -5.26
CA GLY A 202 -10.62 24.43 -4.94
C GLY A 202 -9.76 24.44 -6.21
N ASN A 203 -8.46 24.67 -6.02
CA ASN A 203 -7.47 24.43 -7.06
C ASN A 203 -6.31 23.63 -6.47
N LEU A 204 -5.91 22.57 -7.17
CA LEU A 204 -4.81 21.72 -6.76
C LEU A 204 -3.91 21.43 -7.97
N PRO A 205 -2.59 21.62 -7.85
CA PRO A 205 -1.66 21.22 -8.91
C PRO A 205 -1.70 19.70 -9.11
N LEU A 206 -1.63 19.29 -10.37
CA LEU A 206 -1.61 17.88 -10.76
C LEU A 206 -0.20 17.48 -11.15
N ALA A 207 0.31 16.41 -10.55
CA ALA A 207 1.57 15.80 -10.96
C ALA A 207 1.36 14.85 -12.14
N ALA A 208 2.40 14.61 -12.92
CA ALA A 208 2.43 13.57 -13.93
C ALA A 208 2.09 12.21 -13.29
N GLY A 209 1.21 11.42 -13.91
CA GLY A 209 0.71 10.15 -13.36
C GLY A 209 -0.39 10.27 -12.29
N SER A 210 -0.88 11.48 -12.00
CA SER A 210 -2.03 11.66 -11.09
C SER A 210 -3.32 11.08 -11.70
N ARG A 211 -4.22 10.62 -10.81
CA ARG A 211 -5.60 10.26 -11.15
C ARG A 211 -6.56 11.23 -10.49
N VAL A 212 -7.60 11.63 -11.20
CA VAL A 212 -8.68 12.47 -10.68
C VAL A 212 -9.98 11.71 -10.82
N VAL A 213 -10.73 11.55 -9.73
CA VAL A 213 -12.00 10.79 -9.68
C VAL A 213 -13.11 11.70 -9.20
N LEU A 214 -14.15 11.88 -10.00
CA LEU A 214 -15.33 12.61 -9.57
C LEU A 214 -16.13 11.82 -8.53
N ILE A 215 -16.61 12.51 -7.52
CA ILE A 215 -17.54 11.95 -6.54
C ILE A 215 -18.95 12.18 -7.08
N PHE A 216 -19.66 11.08 -7.34
CA PHE A 216 -21.06 11.21 -7.76
C PHE A 216 -22.00 11.28 -6.55
N ARG A 217 -22.99 12.16 -6.68
CA ARG A 217 -24.06 12.29 -5.70
C ARG A 217 -25.10 11.23 -6.00
N ASP A 218 -25.20 10.29 -5.11
CA ASP A 218 -26.22 9.27 -5.17
C ASP A 218 -26.64 8.92 -3.75
N PRO A 219 -27.93 8.84 -3.44
CA PRO A 219 -28.41 8.48 -2.11
C PRO A 219 -28.23 6.99 -1.80
N VAL A 220 -27.92 6.14 -2.79
CA VAL A 220 -27.76 4.71 -2.57
C VAL A 220 -26.44 4.38 -1.84
N GLN A 221 -26.50 3.38 -1.01
CA GLN A 221 -25.37 3.01 -0.13
C GLN A 221 -24.15 2.55 -0.93
N GLU A 222 -24.37 1.83 -2.04
CA GLU A 222 -23.34 1.33 -2.94
C GLU A 222 -22.51 2.48 -3.54
N ALA A 223 -23.16 3.57 -3.95
CA ALA A 223 -22.50 4.77 -4.44
C ALA A 223 -21.60 5.41 -3.38
N ALA A 224 -22.07 5.51 -2.14
CA ALA A 224 -21.29 6.03 -1.03
C ALA A 224 -20.07 5.14 -0.72
N TRP A 225 -20.20 3.82 -0.87
CA TRP A 225 -19.09 2.90 -0.70
C TRP A 225 -18.06 3.05 -1.83
N VAL A 226 -18.47 3.06 -3.10
CA VAL A 226 -17.60 3.26 -4.26
C VAL A 226 -16.85 4.58 -4.17
N ASN A 227 -17.52 5.68 -3.83
CA ASN A 227 -16.91 7.00 -3.65
C ASN A 227 -15.77 7.03 -2.61
N ARG A 228 -15.80 6.13 -1.61
CA ARG A 228 -14.74 5.98 -0.60
C ARG A 228 -13.68 4.96 -1.03
N ALA A 229 -14.10 3.80 -1.53
CA ALA A 229 -13.20 2.68 -1.80
C ALA A 229 -12.35 2.86 -3.07
N LEU A 230 -12.92 3.51 -4.10
CA LEU A 230 -12.24 3.68 -5.39
C LEU A 230 -10.96 4.52 -5.30
N PRO A 231 -10.92 5.70 -4.64
CA PRO A 231 -9.69 6.48 -4.53
C PRO A 231 -8.59 5.73 -3.77
N ASP A 232 -8.92 5.00 -2.72
CA ASP A 232 -7.97 4.19 -1.96
C ASP A 232 -7.41 3.05 -2.82
N TYR A 233 -8.27 2.36 -3.56
CA TYR A 233 -7.86 1.33 -4.51
C TYR A 233 -6.93 1.88 -5.59
N LEU A 234 -7.29 2.99 -6.22
CA LEU A 234 -6.48 3.62 -7.28
C LEU A 234 -5.13 4.12 -6.77
N ALA A 235 -5.04 4.53 -5.51
CA ALA A 235 -3.78 4.92 -4.89
C ALA A 235 -2.79 3.75 -4.76
N THR A 236 -3.29 2.51 -4.66
CA THR A 236 -2.45 1.31 -4.64
C THR A 236 -2.00 0.86 -6.03
N ARG A 237 -2.53 1.42 -7.12
CA ARG A 237 -2.17 1.03 -8.50
C ARG A 237 -0.97 1.82 -8.98
N LEU A 238 0.04 1.11 -9.51
CA LEU A 238 1.19 1.78 -10.09
C LEU A 238 0.76 2.70 -11.23
N PRO A 239 1.45 3.84 -11.42
CA PRO A 239 0.99 4.86 -12.37
C PRO A 239 1.28 4.49 -13.83
N SER A 240 2.22 3.56 -14.09
CA SER A 240 2.60 3.18 -15.45
C SER A 240 2.95 1.68 -15.54
N ASP A 241 3.06 1.19 -16.77
CA ASP A 241 3.52 -0.18 -17.08
C ASP A 241 5.05 -0.24 -17.21
N ALA A 242 5.72 0.93 -17.27
CA ALA A 242 7.18 1.04 -17.33
C ALA A 242 7.81 0.88 -15.94
N CYS A 243 7.60 -0.28 -15.34
CA CYS A 243 8.12 -0.63 -14.03
C CYS A 243 9.24 -1.67 -14.14
N ARG A 244 10.26 -1.52 -13.31
CA ARG A 244 11.34 -2.50 -13.14
C ARG A 244 11.23 -3.10 -11.76
N SER A 245 10.98 -4.40 -11.69
CA SER A 245 10.97 -5.13 -10.43
C SER A 245 12.39 -5.48 -9.99
N LEU A 246 12.65 -5.41 -8.69
CA LEU A 246 13.85 -5.95 -8.07
C LEU A 246 13.71 -7.46 -7.91
N THR A 247 14.83 -8.17 -8.03
CA THR A 247 14.88 -9.58 -7.65
C THR A 247 14.90 -9.66 -6.12
N LEU A 248 13.84 -10.18 -5.54
CA LEU A 248 13.81 -10.47 -4.11
C LEU A 248 14.50 -11.82 -3.85
N PRO A 249 15.30 -11.95 -2.77
CA PRO A 249 15.82 -13.25 -2.38
C PRO A 249 14.65 -14.22 -2.17
N ALA A 250 14.81 -15.45 -2.68
CA ALA A 250 13.82 -16.48 -2.45
C ALA A 250 13.67 -16.71 -0.94
N ALA A 251 12.46 -16.67 -0.42
CA ALA A 251 12.21 -17.07 0.96
C ALA A 251 12.74 -18.51 1.12
N GLU A 252 13.76 -18.70 1.95
CA GLU A 252 14.21 -20.05 2.32
C GLU A 252 13.02 -20.77 2.97
N GLN A 253 12.40 -21.66 2.20
CA GLN A 253 11.43 -22.59 2.77
C GLN A 253 12.22 -23.46 3.75
N THR A 254 12.10 -23.15 5.02
CA THR A 254 12.59 -24.02 6.09
C THR A 254 11.77 -25.31 6.00
N THR A 255 12.27 -26.25 5.21
CA THR A 255 11.76 -27.60 5.18
C THR A 255 12.09 -28.18 6.57
N SER A 256 11.13 -28.10 7.47
CA SER A 256 11.18 -28.86 8.72
C SER A 256 11.15 -30.35 8.33
N GLU A 257 12.34 -30.94 8.25
CA GLU A 257 12.55 -32.35 8.12
C GLU A 257 11.94 -33.00 9.35
N GLN A 258 10.71 -33.47 9.23
CA GLN A 258 10.11 -34.36 10.22
C GLN A 258 10.89 -35.66 10.20
N THR A 259 11.87 -35.76 11.11
CA THR A 259 12.52 -37.01 11.42
C THR A 259 11.46 -38.00 11.97
N THR A 260 10.95 -38.81 11.07
CA THR A 260 10.11 -39.95 11.46
C THR A 260 11.00 -40.96 12.17
N VAL A 261 11.00 -40.93 13.48
CA VAL A 261 11.58 -42.00 14.30
C VAL A 261 10.72 -43.24 14.11
N GLY A 262 11.19 -44.15 13.27
CA GLY A 262 10.63 -45.47 13.11
C GLY A 262 10.83 -46.28 14.41
N GLY A 263 9.77 -46.48 15.18
CA GLY A 263 9.69 -47.43 16.24
C GLY A 263 9.50 -48.84 15.65
N ALA A 264 10.56 -49.61 15.58
CA ALA A 264 10.46 -51.04 15.38
C ALA A 264 10.03 -51.67 16.70
N THR A 265 8.92 -52.37 16.69
CA THR A 265 8.57 -53.33 17.77
C THR A 265 8.41 -54.70 17.14
N GLN A 266 9.16 -55.62 17.75
CA GLN A 266 9.10 -57.08 17.51
C GLN A 266 7.74 -57.65 17.93
#